data_3214ba854324ddc638c660c427fff626
#
_entry.id   3214ba854324ddc638c660c427fff626
#
_cell.length_a   1.000
_cell.length_b   1.000
_cell.length_c   1.000
_cell.angle_alpha   90.00
_cell.angle_beta   90.00
_cell.angle_gamma   90.00
#
_symmetry.space_group_name_H-M   'P 1'
#
loop_
_entity.id
_entity.type
_entity.pdbx_description
1 polymer ?
#
loop_
_entity_poly.entity_id
_entity_poly.type
_entity_poly.pdbx_seq_one_letter_code
_entity_poly.pdbx_strand_id
1 'polypeptide(L)'
;MILIYTVCVAITATAGGRISDRIGKRKMIVTVSGSLMGCAALLLVFLETWPAAEIAAVLFGAGFGAYLAVDQALITQVLPSAESRGKDLGLINIAVAGPAAVGGLLAALLVILGSYPTLFASTAITAAIGATLVWRIKSVP
;
A
#
# COMPACT_ATOMS: atom_id res chain seq x y z
N MET A 1 3.94 15.70 -10.16
CA MET A 1 3.41 14.37 -9.76
C MET A 1 3.96 13.88 -8.42
N ILE A 2 5.27 13.72 -8.24
CA ILE A 2 5.86 13.23 -6.99
C ILE A 2 5.45 14.09 -5.79
N LEU A 3 5.45 15.41 -5.92
CA LEU A 3 5.08 16.32 -4.85
C LEU A 3 3.61 16.16 -4.44
N ILE A 4 2.70 16.04 -5.41
CA ILE A 4 1.26 15.80 -5.16
C ILE A 4 1.09 14.47 -4.42
N TYR A 5 1.72 13.40 -4.90
CA TYR A 5 1.73 12.09 -4.25
C TYR A 5 2.22 12.17 -2.80
N THR A 6 3.38 12.80 -2.57
CA THR A 6 3.99 12.90 -1.23
C THR A 6 3.10 13.69 -0.25
N VAL A 7 2.51 14.78 -0.70
CA VAL A 7 1.58 15.59 0.12
C VAL A 7 0.34 14.76 0.48
N CYS A 8 -0.24 14.04 -0.48
CA CYS A 8 -1.37 13.15 -0.23
C CYS A 8 -1.02 12.04 0.77
N VAL A 9 0.16 11.40 0.62
CA VAL A 9 0.65 10.39 1.58
C VAL A 9 0.74 10.98 2.98
N ALA A 10 1.36 12.15 3.15
CA ALA A 10 1.55 12.78 4.45
C ALA A 10 0.21 13.12 5.13
N ILE A 11 -0.73 13.69 4.38
CA ILE A 11 -2.06 14.03 4.90
C ILE A 11 -2.83 12.77 5.28
N THR A 12 -2.86 11.77 4.41
CA THR A 12 -3.66 10.57 4.64
C THR A 12 -3.03 9.63 5.65
N ALA A 13 -1.70 9.60 5.80
CA ALA A 13 -1.05 8.86 6.88
C ALA A 13 -1.41 9.42 8.25
N THR A 14 -1.41 10.76 8.40
CA THR A 14 -1.79 11.40 9.67
C THR A 14 -3.28 11.28 9.97
N ALA A 15 -4.14 11.48 8.98
CA ALA A 15 -5.59 11.35 9.11
C ALA A 15 -6.00 9.88 9.29
N GLY A 16 -5.43 8.98 8.51
CA GLY A 16 -5.70 7.53 8.55
C GLY A 16 -5.36 6.91 9.88
N GLY A 17 -4.24 7.31 10.51
CA GLY A 17 -3.87 6.88 11.86
C GLY A 17 -4.93 7.25 12.88
N ARG A 18 -5.36 8.52 12.91
CA ARG A 18 -6.41 8.99 13.82
C ARG A 18 -7.76 8.30 13.60
N ILE A 19 -8.12 8.06 12.34
CA ILE A 19 -9.36 7.36 11.98
C ILE A 19 -9.28 5.90 12.38
N SER A 20 -8.14 5.24 12.13
CA SER A 20 -7.88 3.85 12.49
C SER A 20 -8.03 3.64 13.99
N ASP A 21 -7.45 4.53 14.81
CA ASP A 21 -7.50 4.45 16.27
C ASP A 21 -8.92 4.65 16.80
N ARG A 22 -9.72 5.52 16.17
CA ARG A 22 -11.11 5.76 16.57
C ARG A 22 -12.07 4.65 16.17
N ILE A 23 -11.93 4.09 14.97
CA ILE A 23 -12.87 3.11 14.42
C ILE A 23 -12.51 1.70 14.88
N GLY A 24 -11.24 1.40 15.16
CA GLY A 24 -10.75 0.08 15.54
C GLY A 24 -10.87 -0.99 14.44
N LYS A 25 -11.40 -0.64 13.26
CA LYS A 25 -11.63 -1.56 12.14
C LYS A 25 -10.49 -1.49 11.12
N ARG A 26 -9.34 -2.00 11.49
CA ARG A 26 -8.13 -1.96 10.64
C ARG A 26 -8.29 -2.63 9.29
N LYS A 27 -9.05 -3.74 9.23
CA LYS A 27 -9.34 -4.43 7.96
C LYS A 27 -10.03 -3.54 6.94
N MET A 28 -11.00 -2.74 7.39
CA MET A 28 -11.69 -1.81 6.48
C MET A 28 -10.73 -0.80 5.87
N ILE A 29 -9.82 -0.25 6.67
CA ILE A 29 -8.86 0.75 6.17
C ILE A 29 -7.91 0.12 5.17
N VAL A 30 -7.37 -1.06 5.45
CA VAL A 30 -6.50 -1.79 4.51
C VAL A 30 -7.23 -2.12 3.22
N THR A 31 -8.50 -2.56 3.29
CA THR A 31 -9.30 -2.85 2.10
C THR A 31 -9.58 -1.59 1.29
N VAL A 32 -9.96 -0.48 1.93
CA VAL A 32 -10.20 0.80 1.26
C VAL A 32 -8.91 1.32 0.62
N SER A 33 -7.79 1.24 1.33
CA SER A 33 -6.47 1.63 0.82
C SER A 33 -6.08 0.82 -0.43
N GLY A 34 -6.20 -0.51 -0.36
CA GLY A 34 -5.93 -1.40 -1.49
C GLY A 34 -6.86 -1.13 -2.68
N SER A 35 -8.15 -0.86 -2.41
CA SER A 35 -9.12 -0.52 -3.45
C SER A 35 -8.78 0.81 -4.13
N LEU A 36 -8.39 1.83 -3.38
CA LEU A 36 -7.95 3.13 -3.94
C LEU A 36 -6.72 2.96 -4.84
N MET A 37 -5.73 2.19 -4.39
CA MET A 37 -4.53 1.91 -5.18
C MET A 37 -4.86 1.08 -6.43
N GLY A 38 -5.76 0.10 -6.31
CA GLY A 38 -6.24 -0.69 -7.45
C GLY A 38 -6.99 0.16 -8.48
N CYS A 39 -7.88 1.05 -8.03
CA CYS A 39 -8.57 2.00 -8.91
C CYS A 39 -7.60 2.95 -9.63
N ALA A 40 -6.60 3.45 -8.92
CA ALA A 40 -5.56 4.29 -9.52
C ALA A 40 -4.78 3.55 -10.61
N ALA A 41 -4.42 2.30 -10.35
CA ALA A 41 -3.74 1.46 -11.34
C ALA A 41 -4.63 1.19 -12.56
N LEU A 42 -5.91 0.84 -12.37
CA LEU A 42 -6.86 0.64 -13.45
C LEU A 42 -7.05 1.91 -14.29
N LEU A 43 -7.11 3.08 -13.64
CA LEU A 43 -7.22 4.35 -14.35
C LEU A 43 -6.06 4.55 -15.34
N LEU A 44 -4.84 4.18 -14.95
CA LEU A 44 -3.65 4.27 -15.79
C LEU A 44 -3.59 3.17 -16.88
N VAL A 45 -4.31 2.05 -16.72
CA VAL A 45 -4.45 1.04 -17.79
C VAL A 45 -5.27 1.59 -18.95
N PHE A 46 -6.34 2.34 -18.64
CA PHE A 46 -7.30 2.79 -19.67
C PHE A 46 -7.03 4.20 -20.19
N LEU A 47 -6.38 5.04 -19.41
CA LEU A 47 -6.18 6.46 -19.70
C LEU A 47 -4.70 6.84 -19.58
N GLU A 48 -4.00 6.80 -20.71
CA GLU A 48 -2.59 7.23 -20.81
C GLU A 48 -2.48 8.76 -21.01
N THR A 49 -3.19 9.53 -20.20
CA THR A 49 -3.19 10.99 -20.29
C THR A 49 -2.55 11.64 -19.06
N TRP A 50 -1.98 12.83 -19.24
CA TRP A 50 -1.34 13.55 -18.13
C TRP A 50 -2.29 13.85 -16.96
N PRO A 51 -3.54 14.32 -17.17
CA PRO A 51 -4.50 14.51 -16.08
C PRO A 51 -4.86 13.22 -15.36
N ALA A 52 -4.98 12.10 -16.07
CA ALA A 52 -5.24 10.78 -15.45
C ALA A 52 -4.08 10.37 -14.52
N ALA A 53 -2.86 10.66 -14.91
CA ALA A 53 -1.67 10.38 -14.11
C ALA A 53 -1.63 11.25 -12.83
N GLU A 54 -2.12 12.50 -12.86
CA GLU A 54 -2.24 13.34 -11.66
C GLU A 54 -3.32 12.81 -10.70
N ILE A 55 -4.46 12.42 -11.22
CA ILE A 55 -5.55 11.81 -10.43
C ILE A 55 -5.07 10.48 -9.82
N ALA A 56 -4.38 9.65 -10.60
CA ALA A 56 -3.80 8.41 -10.11
C ALA A 56 -2.78 8.66 -8.98
N ALA A 57 -1.94 9.70 -9.10
CA ALA A 57 -0.99 10.07 -8.05
C ALA A 57 -1.69 10.45 -6.73
N VAL A 58 -2.82 11.16 -6.81
CA VAL A 58 -3.64 11.48 -5.62
C VAL A 58 -4.23 10.21 -5.01
N LEU A 59 -4.83 9.34 -5.81
CA LEU A 59 -5.44 8.10 -5.34
C LEU A 59 -4.41 7.13 -4.75
N PHE A 60 -3.25 6.97 -5.41
CA PHE A 60 -2.15 6.18 -4.88
C PHE A 60 -1.61 6.76 -3.58
N GLY A 61 -1.40 8.07 -3.53
CA GLY A 61 -0.92 8.75 -2.33
C GLY A 61 -1.89 8.60 -1.17
N ALA A 62 -3.19 8.75 -1.42
CA ALA A 62 -4.22 8.58 -0.42
C ALA A 62 -4.30 7.14 0.09
N GLY A 63 -4.32 6.16 -0.80
CA GLY A 63 -4.34 4.75 -0.45
C GLY A 63 -3.09 4.32 0.31
N PHE A 64 -1.91 4.67 -0.20
CA PHE A 64 -0.64 4.29 0.41
C PHE A 64 -0.42 4.94 1.79
N GLY A 65 -0.77 6.22 1.95
CA GLY A 65 -0.68 6.90 3.24
C GLY A 65 -1.58 6.28 4.31
N ALA A 66 -2.83 5.97 3.97
CA ALA A 66 -3.75 5.29 4.88
C ALA A 66 -3.26 3.86 5.22
N TYR A 67 -2.70 3.13 4.26
CA TYR A 67 -2.07 1.82 4.49
C TYR A 67 -0.90 1.91 5.46
N LEU A 68 0.05 2.83 5.23
CA LEU A 68 1.21 3.03 6.11
C LEU A 68 0.83 3.32 7.55
N ALA A 69 -0.23 4.11 7.77
CA ALA A 69 -0.70 4.44 9.12
C ALA A 69 -1.16 3.19 9.89
N VAL A 70 -1.85 2.26 9.22
CA VAL A 70 -2.32 1.01 9.83
C VAL A 70 -1.17 0.03 10.02
N ASP A 71 -0.28 -0.07 9.05
CA ASP A 71 0.87 -0.98 9.09
C ASP A 71 1.80 -0.66 10.28
N GLN A 72 2.15 0.62 10.45
CA GLN A 72 2.95 1.07 11.59
C GLN A 72 2.27 0.81 12.94
N ALA A 73 0.96 1.00 13.02
CA ALA A 73 0.20 0.72 14.23
C ALA A 73 0.15 -0.79 14.55
N LEU A 74 0.13 -1.66 13.55
CA LEU A 74 0.22 -3.11 13.74
C LEU A 74 1.60 -3.54 14.23
N ILE A 75 2.67 -3.02 13.62
CA ILE A 75 4.06 -3.32 14.01
C ILE A 75 4.29 -2.97 15.48
N THR A 76 3.84 -1.79 15.93
CA THR A 76 4.03 -1.35 17.32
C THR A 76 3.26 -2.18 18.34
N GLN A 77 2.16 -2.82 17.95
CA GLN A 77 1.37 -3.68 18.85
C GLN A 77 1.89 -5.11 18.96
N VAL A 78 2.58 -5.59 17.92
CA VAL A 78 3.08 -6.97 17.86
C VAL A 78 4.50 -7.08 18.42
N LEU A 79 5.18 -5.96 18.71
CA LEU A 79 6.52 -6.00 19.28
C LEU A 79 6.48 -6.59 20.71
N PRO A 80 7.09 -7.79 20.93
CA PRO A 80 7.23 -8.38 22.24
C PRO A 80 8.30 -7.64 23.09
N SER A 81 8.49 -8.12 24.30
CA SER A 81 9.36 -7.59 25.36
C SER A 81 10.72 -7.03 24.91
N ALA A 82 11.29 -6.15 25.69
CA ALA A 82 12.49 -5.35 25.41
C ALA A 82 13.76 -6.16 25.02
N GLU A 83 13.83 -7.43 25.37
CA GLU A 83 15.01 -8.30 25.16
C GLU A 83 15.18 -8.80 23.72
N SER A 84 14.10 -8.91 22.94
CA SER A 84 14.15 -9.44 21.54
C SER A 84 14.00 -8.36 20.46
N ARG A 85 13.76 -7.10 20.84
CA ARG A 85 13.46 -6.00 19.91
C ARG A 85 14.41 -5.87 18.71
N GLY A 86 15.71 -6.06 18.91
CA GLY A 86 16.67 -5.95 17.81
C GLY A 86 16.49 -7.01 16.74
N LYS A 87 16.27 -8.26 17.14
CA LYS A 87 16.03 -9.39 16.23
C LYS A 87 14.71 -9.23 15.50
N ASP A 88 13.65 -8.87 16.24
CA ASP A 88 12.30 -8.74 15.70
C ASP A 88 12.20 -7.57 14.71
N LEU A 89 12.83 -6.43 15.02
CA LEU A 89 12.94 -5.30 14.09
C LEU A 89 13.77 -5.65 12.85
N GLY A 90 14.84 -6.43 12.99
CA GLY A 90 15.60 -6.94 11.86
C GLY A 90 14.77 -7.83 10.94
N LEU A 91 13.96 -8.73 11.50
CA LEU A 91 13.06 -9.61 10.75
C LEU A 91 11.97 -8.80 10.03
N ILE A 92 11.37 -7.81 10.70
CA ILE A 92 10.38 -6.90 10.09
C ILE A 92 11.02 -6.12 8.94
N ASN A 93 12.24 -5.61 9.12
CA ASN A 93 12.94 -4.88 8.06
C ASN A 93 13.19 -5.76 6.82
N ILE A 94 13.58 -7.02 7.01
CA ILE A 94 13.74 -7.97 5.90
C ILE A 94 12.39 -8.24 5.23
N ALA A 95 11.32 -8.40 6.01
CA ALA A 95 9.98 -8.63 5.48
C ALA A 95 9.43 -7.44 4.67
N VAL A 96 9.85 -6.22 4.97
CA VAL A 96 9.48 -5.00 4.21
C VAL A 96 10.42 -4.78 3.02
N ALA A 97 11.73 -4.89 3.22
CA ALA A 97 12.72 -4.62 2.18
C ALA A 97 12.76 -5.71 1.10
N GLY A 98 12.52 -6.98 1.47
CA GLY A 98 12.51 -8.10 0.53
C GLY A 98 11.49 -7.93 -0.60
N PRO A 99 10.20 -7.79 -0.28
CA PRO A 99 9.16 -7.55 -1.29
C PRO A 99 9.41 -6.29 -2.12
N ALA A 100 9.95 -5.21 -1.52
CA ALA A 100 10.26 -3.99 -2.26
C ALA A 100 11.35 -4.20 -3.32
N ALA A 101 12.41 -4.94 -2.98
CA ALA A 101 13.48 -5.26 -3.91
C ALA A 101 12.99 -6.18 -5.05
N VAL A 102 12.26 -7.24 -4.71
CA VAL A 102 11.67 -8.17 -5.69
C VAL A 102 10.63 -7.44 -6.55
N GLY A 103 9.81 -6.57 -5.95
CA GLY A 103 8.80 -5.79 -6.65
C GLY A 103 9.40 -4.87 -7.71
N GLY A 104 10.51 -4.20 -7.42
CA GLY A 104 11.24 -3.38 -8.38
C GLY A 104 11.75 -4.18 -9.57
N LEU A 105 12.32 -5.37 -9.32
CA LEU A 105 12.79 -6.26 -10.40
C LEU A 105 11.62 -6.78 -11.26
N LEU A 106 10.54 -7.21 -10.63
CA LEU A 106 9.34 -7.67 -11.35
C LEU A 106 8.72 -6.54 -12.17
N ALA A 107 8.66 -5.31 -11.63
CA ALA A 107 8.17 -4.15 -12.35
C ALA A 107 9.01 -3.85 -13.59
N ALA A 108 10.33 -3.91 -13.49
CA ALA A 108 11.23 -3.74 -14.63
C ALA A 108 11.00 -4.82 -15.70
N LEU A 109 10.88 -6.08 -15.31
CA LEU A 109 10.59 -7.18 -16.22
C LEU A 109 9.24 -7.02 -16.93
N LEU A 110 8.20 -6.63 -16.21
CA LEU A 110 6.86 -6.40 -16.77
C LEU A 110 6.85 -5.28 -17.80
N VAL A 111 7.63 -4.21 -17.57
CA VAL A 111 7.76 -3.11 -18.53
C VAL A 111 8.55 -3.53 -19.76
N ILE A 112 9.64 -4.30 -19.60
CA ILE A 112 10.48 -4.76 -20.71
C ILE A 112 9.76 -5.78 -21.59
N LEU A 113 9.06 -6.73 -20.99
CA LEU A 113 8.40 -7.84 -21.70
C LEU A 113 6.99 -7.49 -22.20
N GLY A 114 6.32 -6.53 -21.57
CA GLY A 114 4.95 -6.15 -21.89
C GLY A 114 4.83 -4.70 -22.30
N SER A 115 4.56 -3.86 -21.37
CA SER A 115 4.46 -2.40 -21.51
C SER A 115 4.01 -1.79 -20.18
N TYR A 116 3.88 -0.47 -20.09
CA TYR A 116 3.32 0.20 -18.90
C TYR A 116 1.89 -0.27 -18.54
N PRO A 117 0.95 -0.45 -19.48
CA PRO A 117 -0.36 -1.02 -19.14
C PRO A 117 -0.29 -2.39 -18.48
N THR A 118 0.63 -3.26 -18.88
CA THR A 118 0.83 -4.57 -18.26
C THR A 118 1.28 -4.44 -16.79
N LEU A 119 2.18 -3.50 -16.51
CA LEU A 119 2.60 -3.17 -15.15
C LEU A 119 1.41 -2.71 -14.30
N PHE A 120 0.62 -1.76 -14.80
CA PHE A 120 -0.53 -1.23 -14.05
C PHE A 120 -1.62 -2.28 -13.87
N ALA A 121 -1.88 -3.13 -14.86
CA ALA A 121 -2.83 -4.24 -14.76
C ALA A 121 -2.40 -5.24 -13.68
N SER A 122 -1.11 -5.62 -13.64
CA SER A 122 -0.59 -6.51 -12.60
C SER A 122 -0.70 -5.90 -11.19
N THR A 123 -0.45 -4.60 -11.08
CA THR A 123 -0.63 -3.85 -9.82
C THR A 123 -2.08 -3.86 -9.37
N ALA A 124 -3.03 -3.62 -10.27
CA ALA A 124 -4.47 -3.65 -9.96
C ALA A 124 -4.92 -5.05 -9.50
N ILE A 125 -4.47 -6.11 -10.17
CA ILE A 125 -4.77 -7.49 -9.80
C ILE A 125 -4.20 -7.81 -8.42
N THR A 126 -2.95 -7.46 -8.17
CA THR A 126 -2.29 -7.70 -6.88
C THR A 126 -2.98 -6.95 -5.75
N ALA A 127 -3.38 -5.69 -5.98
CA ALA A 127 -4.15 -4.89 -5.01
C ALA A 127 -5.52 -5.52 -4.72
N ALA A 128 -6.23 -6.01 -5.73
CA ALA A 128 -7.51 -6.69 -5.56
C ALA A 128 -7.37 -8.01 -4.76
N ILE A 129 -6.35 -8.81 -5.07
CA ILE A 129 -6.05 -10.04 -4.32
C ILE A 129 -5.71 -9.68 -2.86
N GLY A 130 -4.85 -8.70 -2.63
CA GLY A 130 -4.50 -8.24 -1.29
C GLY A 130 -5.72 -7.78 -0.48
N ALA A 131 -6.58 -6.96 -1.08
CA ALA A 131 -7.81 -6.49 -0.45
C ALA A 131 -8.76 -7.63 -0.07
N THR A 132 -8.86 -8.68 -0.90
CA THR A 132 -9.73 -9.85 -0.59
C THR A 132 -9.11 -10.78 0.45
N LEU A 133 -7.80 -10.97 0.44
CA LEU A 133 -7.10 -11.83 1.40
C LEU A 133 -7.17 -11.29 2.84
N VAL A 134 -7.19 -9.97 3.01
CA VAL A 134 -7.32 -9.34 4.34
C VAL A 134 -8.59 -9.80 5.08
N TRP A 135 -9.69 -10.05 4.37
CA TRP A 135 -10.92 -10.56 4.98
C TRP A 135 -10.84 -12.00 5.47
N ARG A 136 -9.89 -12.79 4.97
CA ARG A 136 -9.65 -14.16 5.45
C ARG A 136 -8.86 -14.23 6.76
N ILE A 137 -8.19 -13.15 7.14
CA ILE A 137 -7.43 -13.09 8.40
C ILE A 137 -8.42 -12.92 9.56
N LYS A 138 -8.63 -13.96 10.37
CA LYS A 138 -9.60 -13.96 11.47
C LYS A 138 -9.08 -13.29 12.76
N SER A 139 -7.78 -13.06 12.89
CA SER A 139 -7.12 -12.62 14.13
C SER A 139 -7.07 -11.10 14.36
N VAL A 140 -7.55 -10.28 13.42
CA VAL A 140 -7.55 -8.80 13.54
C VAL A 140 -8.98 -8.29 13.42
N PRO A 141 -9.43 -7.40 14.32
CA PRO A 141 -10.75 -6.77 14.24
C PRO A 141 -10.88 -5.77 13.07
#